data_2fe863f0ae8d943fb58b662b593cb6da
#
_entry.id   2fe863f0ae8d943fb58b662b593cb6da
#
_cell.length_a   1.000
_cell.length_b   1.000
_cell.length_c   1.000
_cell.angle_alpha   90.00
_cell.angle_beta   90.00
_cell.angle_gamma   90.00
#
_symmetry.space_group_name_H-M   'P 1'
#
loop_
_entity.id
_entity.type
_entity.pdbx_description
1 polymer ?
#
loop_
_entity_poly.entity_id
_entity_poly.type
_entity_poly.pdbx_seq_one_letter_code
_entity_poly.pdbx_strand_id
1 'polypeptide(L)'
;MKTSPLTPEQQNWLKANAILPVVFLVIILAVFGGIFACLFAGIHESLFFAIFFAIAGFMIVAVLAAAGMHVYNNFMDLRDGVAQVREGELTRKHHTYRSPKTFYAEFEGVGSIIVMGDVYEKLEEGKTYRVIYSPRTRRGWDVDLRS
;
A
#
# COMPACT_ATOMS: atom_id res chain seq x y z
N MET A 1 17.11 13.93 11.56
CA MET A 1 16.26 13.65 10.39
C MET A 1 15.49 14.93 10.09
N LYS A 2 15.47 15.37 8.83
CA LYS A 2 14.61 16.50 8.43
C LYS A 2 13.21 15.95 8.11
N THR A 3 12.18 16.64 8.57
CA THR A 3 10.79 16.32 8.29
C THR A 3 10.11 17.51 7.63
N SER A 4 9.09 17.26 6.82
CA SER A 4 8.21 18.26 6.20
C SER A 4 6.78 17.95 6.58
N PRO A 5 5.95 18.94 6.92
CA PRO A 5 4.52 18.70 7.14
C PRO A 5 3.87 18.20 5.85
N LEU A 6 2.90 17.30 5.98
CA LEU A 6 2.12 16.82 4.84
C LEU A 6 1.20 17.93 4.31
N THR A 7 1.17 18.10 3.00
CA THR A 7 0.20 19.00 2.36
C THR A 7 -1.23 18.47 2.49
N PRO A 8 -2.26 19.33 2.36
CA PRO A 8 -3.66 18.89 2.36
C PRO A 8 -3.97 17.81 1.32
N GLU A 9 -3.36 17.89 0.14
CA GLU A 9 -3.52 16.89 -0.93
C GLU A 9 -2.93 15.54 -0.53
N GLN A 10 -1.74 15.52 0.06
CA GLN A 10 -1.09 14.31 0.56
C GLN A 10 -1.89 13.67 1.69
N GLN A 11 -2.45 14.49 2.60
CA GLN A 11 -3.33 14.01 3.66
C GLN A 11 -4.62 13.41 3.10
N ASN A 12 -5.24 14.05 2.10
CA ASN A 12 -6.46 13.54 1.45
C ASN A 12 -6.19 12.23 0.72
N TRP A 13 -5.04 12.11 0.07
CA TRP A 13 -4.62 10.87 -0.56
C TRP A 13 -4.47 9.73 0.45
N LEU A 14 -3.78 9.97 1.58
CA LEU A 14 -3.62 8.99 2.66
C LEU A 14 -4.97 8.60 3.27
N LYS A 15 -5.88 9.57 3.49
CA LYS A 15 -7.25 9.31 3.97
C LYS A 15 -8.02 8.42 3.00
N ALA A 16 -8.00 8.73 1.72
CA ALA A 16 -8.69 7.93 0.71
C ALA A 16 -8.16 6.50 0.69
N ASN A 17 -6.84 6.32 0.72
CA ASN A 17 -6.20 5.00 0.74
C ASN A 17 -6.33 4.24 2.07
N ALA A 18 -6.66 4.93 3.16
CA ALA A 18 -7.02 4.28 4.42
C ALA A 18 -8.49 3.86 4.44
N ILE A 19 -9.41 4.70 3.97
CA ILE A 19 -10.86 4.48 4.10
C ILE A 19 -11.41 3.56 3.01
N LEU A 20 -11.02 3.78 1.75
CA LEU A 20 -11.56 3.06 0.59
C LEU A 20 -11.41 1.53 0.71
N PRO A 21 -10.24 0.98 1.09
CA PRO A 21 -10.09 -0.45 1.30
C PRO A 21 -10.98 -1.00 2.42
N VAL A 22 -11.19 -0.22 3.49
CA VAL A 22 -12.07 -0.65 4.62
C VAL A 22 -13.51 -0.77 4.14
N VAL A 23 -14.02 0.23 3.41
CA VAL A 23 -15.39 0.19 2.85
C VAL A 23 -15.57 -1.00 1.92
N PHE A 24 -14.61 -1.21 1.00
CA PHE A 24 -14.64 -2.37 0.09
C PHE A 24 -14.64 -3.70 0.84
N LEU A 25 -13.83 -3.79 1.87
CA LEU A 25 -13.66 -4.98 2.68
C LEU A 25 -14.94 -5.31 3.48
N VAL A 26 -15.61 -4.31 4.03
CA VAL A 26 -16.91 -4.49 4.72
C VAL A 26 -17.97 -5.00 3.74
N ILE A 27 -18.04 -4.43 2.53
CA ILE A 27 -18.99 -4.88 1.50
C ILE A 27 -18.70 -6.34 1.10
N ILE A 28 -17.44 -6.68 0.85
CA ILE A 28 -17.02 -8.03 0.49
C ILE A 28 -17.40 -9.02 1.62
N LEU A 29 -17.08 -8.69 2.87
CA LEU A 29 -17.41 -9.55 4.01
C LEU A 29 -18.91 -9.73 4.20
N ALA A 30 -19.72 -8.68 4.00
CA ALA A 30 -21.17 -8.78 4.11
C ALA A 30 -21.76 -9.71 3.03
N VAL A 31 -21.31 -9.55 1.77
CA VAL A 31 -21.79 -10.36 0.65
C VAL A 31 -21.32 -11.82 0.76
N PHE A 32 -20.02 -12.03 0.88
CA PHE A 32 -19.46 -13.38 0.96
C PHE A 32 -19.81 -14.08 2.26
N GLY A 33 -19.82 -13.37 3.39
CA GLY A 33 -20.22 -13.91 4.68
C GLY A 33 -21.69 -14.42 4.65
N GLY A 34 -22.59 -13.68 4.00
CA GLY A 34 -23.97 -14.10 3.81
C GLY A 34 -24.08 -15.38 2.94
N ILE A 35 -23.36 -15.42 1.81
CA ILE A 35 -23.31 -16.60 0.94
C ILE A 35 -22.73 -17.79 1.70
N PHE A 36 -21.63 -17.63 2.42
CA PHE A 36 -21.01 -18.69 3.20
C PHE A 36 -21.93 -19.21 4.30
N ALA A 37 -22.62 -18.33 5.02
CA ALA A 37 -23.58 -18.74 6.05
C ALA A 37 -24.72 -19.59 5.48
N CYS A 38 -25.29 -19.20 4.33
CA CYS A 38 -26.31 -19.94 3.66
C CYS A 38 -25.84 -21.33 3.17
N LEU A 39 -24.63 -21.38 2.57
CA LEU A 39 -24.06 -22.66 2.09
C LEU A 39 -23.70 -23.58 3.26
N PHE A 40 -23.14 -23.04 4.33
CA PHE A 40 -22.78 -23.81 5.52
C PHE A 40 -24.01 -24.42 6.18
N ALA A 41 -25.14 -23.69 6.29
CA ALA A 41 -26.39 -24.19 6.85
C ALA A 41 -26.97 -25.35 6.04
N GLY A 42 -26.73 -25.39 4.69
CA GLY A 42 -27.31 -26.43 3.82
C GLY A 42 -26.42 -27.66 3.58
N ILE A 43 -25.10 -27.56 3.73
CA ILE A 43 -24.18 -28.58 3.19
C ILE A 43 -23.04 -28.96 4.20
N HIS A 44 -23.22 -28.67 5.48
CA HIS A 44 -22.15 -28.81 6.51
C HIS A 44 -21.71 -30.28 6.79
N GLU A 45 -22.48 -31.29 6.40
CA GLU A 45 -22.21 -32.71 6.71
C GLU A 45 -21.11 -33.33 5.81
N SER A 46 -20.70 -32.68 4.74
CA SER A 46 -19.69 -33.22 3.82
C SER A 46 -18.27 -32.79 4.19
N LEU A 47 -17.37 -33.79 4.35
CA LEU A 47 -15.94 -33.53 4.58
C LEU A 47 -15.31 -32.64 3.50
N PHE A 48 -15.71 -32.80 2.26
CA PHE A 48 -15.25 -31.98 1.14
C PHE A 48 -15.54 -30.50 1.37
N PHE A 49 -16.78 -30.18 1.77
CA PHE A 49 -17.16 -28.80 2.05
C PHE A 49 -16.48 -28.23 3.29
N ALA A 50 -16.23 -29.05 4.32
CA ALA A 50 -15.48 -28.61 5.50
C ALA A 50 -14.05 -28.17 5.12
N ILE A 51 -13.35 -28.95 4.28
CA ILE A 51 -12.02 -28.60 3.78
C ILE A 51 -12.07 -27.34 2.91
N PHE A 52 -13.05 -27.24 2.01
CA PHE A 52 -13.23 -26.06 1.15
C PHE A 52 -13.45 -24.80 1.99
N PHE A 53 -14.32 -24.84 3.01
CA PHE A 53 -14.55 -23.70 3.90
C PHE A 53 -13.34 -23.34 4.73
N ALA A 54 -12.55 -24.31 5.18
CA ALA A 54 -11.32 -24.05 5.91
C ALA A 54 -10.29 -23.29 5.05
N ILE A 55 -10.10 -23.75 3.80
CA ILE A 55 -9.19 -23.08 2.85
C ILE A 55 -9.68 -21.67 2.52
N ALA A 56 -10.97 -21.52 2.19
CA ALA A 56 -11.55 -20.22 1.87
C ALA A 56 -11.48 -19.26 3.06
N GLY A 57 -11.77 -19.73 4.27
CA GLY A 57 -11.62 -18.95 5.50
C GLY A 57 -10.18 -18.48 5.73
N PHE A 58 -9.20 -19.37 5.53
CA PHE A 58 -7.79 -19.01 5.62
C PHE A 58 -7.41 -17.92 4.60
N MET A 59 -7.85 -18.05 3.35
CA MET A 59 -7.63 -17.05 2.30
C MET A 59 -8.23 -15.68 2.66
N ILE A 60 -9.45 -15.68 3.19
CA ILE A 60 -10.10 -14.43 3.65
C ILE A 60 -9.29 -13.79 4.77
N VAL A 61 -8.86 -14.54 5.77
CA VAL A 61 -8.03 -14.02 6.87
C VAL A 61 -6.72 -13.43 6.35
N ALA A 62 -6.05 -14.09 5.41
CA ALA A 62 -4.82 -13.59 4.80
C ALA A 62 -5.04 -12.24 4.07
N VAL A 63 -6.13 -12.13 3.29
CA VAL A 63 -6.50 -10.88 2.61
C VAL A 63 -6.84 -9.77 3.61
N LEU A 64 -7.58 -10.10 4.67
CA LEU A 64 -7.90 -9.17 5.75
C LEU A 64 -6.66 -8.64 6.45
N ALA A 65 -5.70 -9.52 6.75
CA ALA A 65 -4.45 -9.13 7.39
C ALA A 65 -3.61 -8.19 6.49
N ALA A 66 -3.49 -8.52 5.20
CA ALA A 66 -2.77 -7.68 4.24
C ALA A 66 -3.43 -6.30 4.06
N ALA A 67 -4.76 -6.26 3.89
CA ALA A 67 -5.51 -5.02 3.78
C ALA A 67 -5.44 -4.19 5.07
N GLY A 68 -5.55 -4.83 6.23
CA GLY A 68 -5.42 -4.19 7.54
C GLY A 68 -4.05 -3.54 7.74
N MET A 69 -2.97 -4.20 7.32
CA MET A 69 -1.62 -3.64 7.39
C MET A 69 -1.46 -2.43 6.46
N HIS A 70 -2.04 -2.48 5.27
CA HIS A 70 -2.05 -1.36 4.33
C HIS A 70 -2.80 -0.15 4.92
N VAL A 71 -4.00 -0.36 5.44
CA VAL A 71 -4.83 0.68 6.10
C VAL A 71 -4.10 1.27 7.30
N TYR A 72 -3.52 0.42 8.15
CA TYR A 72 -2.76 0.83 9.32
C TYR A 72 -1.59 1.74 8.96
N ASN A 73 -0.79 1.38 7.95
CA ASN A 73 0.33 2.19 7.51
C ASN A 73 -0.10 3.58 7.00
N ASN A 74 -1.18 3.64 6.20
CA ASN A 74 -1.72 4.91 5.72
C ASN A 74 -2.25 5.78 6.87
N PHE A 75 -2.99 5.18 7.81
CA PHE A 75 -3.52 5.88 8.98
C PHE A 75 -2.41 6.42 9.89
N MET A 76 -1.35 5.64 10.10
CA MET A 76 -0.24 6.06 10.94
C MET A 76 0.59 7.17 10.30
N ASP A 77 0.84 7.13 8.98
CA ASP A 77 1.49 8.24 8.28
C ASP A 77 0.62 9.51 8.32
N LEU A 78 -0.71 9.36 8.20
CA LEU A 78 -1.64 10.48 8.33
C LEU A 78 -1.64 11.07 9.75
N ARG A 79 -1.64 10.22 10.78
CA ARG A 79 -1.62 10.64 12.20
C ARG A 79 -0.33 11.36 12.54
N ASP A 80 0.80 10.86 12.06
CA ASP A 80 2.10 11.47 12.30
C ASP A 80 2.21 12.83 11.56
N GLY A 81 1.47 13.03 10.47
CA GLY A 81 1.29 14.31 9.78
C GLY A 81 2.56 14.86 9.11
N VAL A 82 3.63 14.05 9.02
CA VAL A 82 4.93 14.47 8.53
C VAL A 82 5.50 13.48 7.51
N ALA A 83 6.10 14.02 6.46
CA ALA A 83 6.93 13.27 5.53
C ALA A 83 8.41 13.39 5.94
N GLN A 84 9.18 12.35 5.69
CA GLN A 84 10.63 12.38 5.85
C GLN A 84 11.29 12.98 4.62
N VAL A 85 12.31 13.80 4.87
CA VAL A 85 13.15 14.39 3.83
C VAL A 85 14.54 13.78 3.95
N ARG A 86 15.00 13.10 2.91
CA ARG A 86 16.33 12.52 2.83
C ARG A 86 16.97 12.80 1.49
N GLU A 87 18.29 12.70 1.47
CA GLU A 87 19.10 12.74 0.26
C GLU A 87 19.69 11.36 0.06
N GLY A 88 19.71 10.90 -1.18
CA GLY A 88 20.29 9.62 -1.55
C GLY A 88 20.54 9.51 -3.04
N GLU A 89 21.55 8.75 -3.41
CA GLU A 89 21.80 8.38 -4.79
C GLU A 89 20.79 7.35 -5.26
N LEU A 90 20.23 7.52 -6.46
CA LEU A 90 19.35 6.54 -7.08
C LEU A 90 20.17 5.34 -7.55
N THR A 91 20.04 4.21 -6.85
CA THR A 91 20.76 2.98 -7.16
C THR A 91 20.06 2.13 -8.19
N ARG A 92 18.74 2.12 -8.19
CA ARG A 92 17.93 1.29 -9.09
C ARG A 92 16.53 1.83 -9.27
N LYS A 93 15.96 1.64 -10.44
CA LYS A 93 14.54 1.86 -10.71
C LYS A 93 13.91 0.64 -11.40
N HIS A 94 12.70 0.28 -10.97
CA HIS A 94 11.95 -0.82 -11.57
C HIS A 94 10.44 -0.58 -11.45
N HIS A 95 9.65 -1.34 -12.21
CA HIS A 95 8.20 -1.27 -12.14
C HIS A 95 7.58 -2.66 -12.18
N THR A 96 6.34 -2.76 -11.70
CA THR A 96 5.57 -4.00 -11.82
C THR A 96 5.06 -4.17 -13.25
N TYR A 97 5.08 -5.43 -13.73
CA TYR A 97 4.56 -5.75 -15.08
C TYR A 97 3.03 -5.86 -15.12
N ARG A 98 2.37 -5.94 -13.95
CA ARG A 98 0.90 -6.04 -13.85
C ARG A 98 0.26 -4.66 -13.91
N SER A 99 -0.93 -4.59 -14.51
CA SER A 99 -1.75 -3.37 -14.50
C SER A 99 -2.61 -3.31 -13.22
N PRO A 100 -2.69 -2.17 -12.51
CA PRO A 100 -1.95 -0.92 -12.79
C PRO A 100 -0.46 -1.04 -12.46
N LYS A 101 0.39 -0.41 -13.29
CA LYS A 101 1.84 -0.39 -13.07
C LYS A 101 2.16 0.41 -11.81
N THR A 102 2.99 -0.16 -10.95
CA THR A 102 3.57 0.54 -9.79
C THR A 102 5.06 0.74 -10.04
N PHE A 103 5.52 1.97 -9.89
CA PHE A 103 6.88 2.37 -10.15
C PHE A 103 7.65 2.52 -8.84
N TYR A 104 8.82 1.93 -8.79
CA TYR A 104 9.69 1.92 -7.61
C TYR A 104 11.04 2.56 -7.96
N ALA A 105 11.52 3.37 -7.05
CA ALA A 105 12.86 3.95 -7.08
C ALA A 105 13.58 3.63 -5.76
N GLU A 106 14.79 3.09 -5.85
CA GLU A 106 15.59 2.66 -4.72
C GLU A 106 16.74 3.65 -4.53
N PHE A 107 16.77 4.31 -3.38
CA PHE A 107 17.78 5.31 -3.05
C PHE A 107 18.66 4.83 -1.91
N GLU A 108 19.96 5.14 -1.99
CA GLU A 108 20.92 4.82 -0.95
C GLU A 108 20.53 5.49 0.38
N GLY A 109 20.54 4.72 1.47
CA GLY A 109 20.16 5.20 2.81
C GLY A 109 18.65 5.49 3.03
N VAL A 110 17.83 5.40 1.96
CA VAL A 110 16.37 5.53 2.01
C VAL A 110 15.71 4.18 1.78
N GLY A 111 16.20 3.39 0.82
CA GLY A 111 15.59 2.16 0.32
C GLY A 111 14.55 2.42 -0.77
N SER A 112 13.72 1.41 -1.05
CA SER A 112 12.72 1.47 -2.12
C SER A 112 11.53 2.34 -1.72
N ILE A 113 11.14 3.25 -2.60
CA ILE A 113 9.92 4.08 -2.50
C ILE A 113 9.07 3.96 -3.74
N ILE A 114 7.76 4.18 -3.59
CA ILE A 114 6.80 4.20 -4.69
C ILE A 114 6.75 5.63 -5.23
N VAL A 115 6.99 5.81 -6.52
CA VAL A 115 6.95 7.10 -7.20
C VAL A 115 5.86 7.15 -8.27
N MET A 116 5.50 8.33 -8.71
CA MET A 116 4.59 8.52 -9.85
C MET A 116 5.32 8.20 -11.16
N GLY A 117 4.57 7.82 -12.20
CA GLY A 117 5.15 7.44 -13.49
C GLY A 117 5.91 8.57 -14.19
N ASP A 118 5.39 9.79 -14.12
CA ASP A 118 6.02 11.00 -14.65
C ASP A 118 7.33 11.36 -13.93
N VAL A 119 7.40 11.11 -12.63
CA VAL A 119 8.64 11.24 -11.84
C VAL A 119 9.62 10.14 -12.22
N TYR A 120 9.13 8.88 -12.28
CA TYR A 120 9.94 7.72 -12.62
C TYR A 120 10.69 7.85 -13.95
N GLU A 121 10.03 8.42 -14.97
CA GLU A 121 10.64 8.62 -16.30
C GLU A 121 11.80 9.61 -16.27
N LYS A 122 11.76 10.61 -15.40
CA LYS A 122 12.78 11.65 -15.26
C LYS A 122 13.95 11.25 -14.36
N LEU A 123 13.81 10.16 -13.61
CA LEU A 123 14.86 9.68 -12.72
C LEU A 123 15.98 9.01 -13.51
N GLU A 124 17.24 9.31 -13.16
CA GLU A 124 18.44 8.73 -13.73
C GLU A 124 19.27 8.07 -12.63
N GLU A 125 19.63 6.80 -12.85
CA GLU A 125 20.47 6.06 -11.89
C GLU A 125 21.87 6.68 -11.78
N GLY A 126 22.46 6.64 -10.59
CA GLY A 126 23.74 7.26 -10.26
C GLY A 126 23.66 8.75 -9.93
N LYS A 127 22.47 9.37 -9.98
CA LYS A 127 22.29 10.77 -9.57
C LYS A 127 21.75 10.87 -8.15
N THR A 128 22.15 11.93 -7.43
CA THR A 128 21.67 12.21 -6.06
C THR A 128 20.39 13.04 -6.11
N TYR A 129 19.40 12.61 -5.35
CA TYR A 129 18.10 13.25 -5.25
C TYR A 129 17.78 13.61 -3.79
N ARG A 130 17.05 14.69 -3.63
CA ARG A 130 16.31 14.99 -2.40
C ARG A 130 14.94 14.36 -2.52
N VAL A 131 14.62 13.47 -1.57
CA VAL A 131 13.41 12.66 -1.59
C VAL A 131 12.53 13.01 -0.40
N ILE A 132 11.27 13.34 -0.66
CA ILE A 132 10.23 13.57 0.35
C ILE A 132 9.27 12.39 0.28
N TYR A 133 9.15 11.62 1.37
CA TYR A 133 8.33 10.41 1.37
C TYR A 133 7.69 10.12 2.72
N SER A 134 6.56 9.40 2.69
CA SER A 134 5.92 8.86 3.88
C SER A 134 6.66 7.61 4.37
N PRO A 135 7.05 7.54 5.65
CA PRO A 135 7.98 6.50 6.13
C PRO A 135 7.39 5.09 6.15
N ARG A 136 6.08 4.93 6.38
CA ARG A 136 5.41 3.63 6.50
C ARG A 136 4.85 3.13 5.19
N THR A 137 4.15 4.00 4.46
CA THR A 137 3.60 3.66 3.15
C THR A 137 4.65 3.62 2.06
N ARG A 138 5.85 4.17 2.32
CA ARG A 138 6.94 4.30 1.35
C ARG A 138 6.52 5.06 0.08
N ARG A 139 5.54 5.94 0.20
CA ARG A 139 5.07 6.80 -0.89
C ARG A 139 5.98 8.01 -1.03
N GLY A 140 6.63 8.15 -2.18
CA GLY A 140 7.34 9.37 -2.59
C GLY A 140 6.34 10.45 -3.00
N TRP A 141 6.50 11.62 -2.40
CA TRP A 141 5.68 12.79 -2.68
C TRP A 141 6.36 13.77 -3.62
N ASP A 142 7.67 13.89 -3.45
CA ASP A 142 8.49 14.77 -4.25
C ASP A 142 9.91 14.23 -4.36
N VAL A 143 10.53 14.38 -5.53
CA VAL A 143 11.88 13.91 -5.81
C VAL A 143 12.59 14.94 -6.69
N ASP A 144 13.49 15.71 -6.07
CA ASP A 144 14.24 16.78 -6.73
C ASP A 144 15.69 16.37 -6.97
N LEU A 145 16.17 16.61 -8.20
CA LEU A 145 17.57 16.43 -8.52
C LEU A 145 18.41 17.44 -7.72
N ARG A 146 19.43 16.95 -7.05
CA ARG A 146 20.40 17.82 -6.41
C ARG A 146 21.56 18.06 -7.35
N SER A 147 21.71 19.31 -7.77
CA SER A 147 22.89 19.80 -8.50
C SER A 147 24.10 19.99 -7.58
#